data_b6a8ed5c9168567775b9bd798f1257a5
#
_entry.id   b6a8ed5c9168567775b9bd798f1257a5
#
_cell.length_a   1.000
_cell.length_b   1.000
_cell.length_c   1.000
_cell.angle_alpha   90.00
_cell.angle_beta   90.00
_cell.angle_gamma   90.00
#
_symmetry.space_group_name_H-M   'P 1'
#
loop_
_entity.id
_entity.type
_entity.pdbx_description
1 polymer ?
#
loop_
_entity_poly.entity_id
_entity_poly.type
_entity_poly.pdbx_seq_one_letter_code
_entity_poly.pdbx_strand_id
1 'polypeptide(L)'
;IFAKPNTAKGFWGPICEDIKQMILAGFQEVDLESSRLSGFVAVCKGMIELGPEWLAEYIVALIYEIMATSLEVAVVAGDGKNKPIGMTKQLSGAVDSVYPDKDKVKLTELNAKSLAGIRAALAEANLDDANVAVMVNPVTYWAKVFANLVIQTPEGDFVNNRLATGEDIILSYAVPKDTLVIGNPQNYFLGVSGEMRIDKYTETLAIEDMNLYIAKFYGYGIAKDPNAFFVADVTGVAGADVPK
;
A
#
# COMPACT_ATOMS: atom_id res chain seq x y z
N ILE A 1 13.65 13.23 8.28
CA ILE A 1 14.99 12.63 8.09
C ILE A 1 14.85 11.13 8.27
N PHE A 2 15.16 10.36 7.23
CA PHE A 2 15.15 8.89 7.29
C PHE A 2 16.58 8.35 7.21
N ALA A 3 16.89 7.37 8.06
CA ALA A 3 18.09 6.57 7.90
C ALA A 3 17.87 5.56 6.77
N LYS A 4 18.72 5.55 5.75
CA LYS A 4 18.72 4.48 4.77
C LYS A 4 19.25 3.20 5.42
N PRO A 5 18.50 2.08 5.41
CA PRO A 5 18.94 0.82 6.05
C PRO A 5 20.30 0.33 5.54
N ASN A 6 20.63 0.65 4.30
CA ASN A 6 21.87 0.22 3.64
C ASN A 6 23.08 1.11 3.87
N THR A 7 22.88 2.35 4.32
CA THR A 7 23.98 3.33 4.50
C THR A 7 24.33 3.56 5.96
N ALA A 8 23.42 3.27 6.88
CA ALA A 8 23.68 3.33 8.31
C ALA A 8 24.44 2.05 8.77
N LYS A 9 25.74 2.00 8.49
CA LYS A 9 26.60 0.90 8.96
C LYS A 9 27.35 1.32 10.21
N GLY A 10 27.45 0.41 11.18
CA GLY A 10 28.43 0.54 12.26
C GLY A 10 29.85 0.50 11.67
N PHE A 11 30.76 1.29 12.20
CA PHE A 11 32.14 1.35 11.75
C PHE A 11 33.08 1.19 12.93
N TRP A 12 34.23 0.66 12.62
CA TRP A 12 35.35 0.55 13.56
C TRP A 12 36.37 1.64 13.24
N GLY A 13 36.68 2.50 14.20
CA GLY A 13 37.63 3.58 14.04
C GLY A 13 38.51 3.75 15.29
N PRO A 14 39.59 4.55 15.22
CA PRO A 14 40.40 4.92 16.36
C PRO A 14 39.55 5.61 17.44
N ILE A 15 39.98 5.47 18.70
CA ILE A 15 39.23 5.94 19.90
C ILE A 15 38.93 7.45 19.88
N CYS A 16 39.65 8.26 19.09
CA CYS A 16 39.55 9.70 19.07
C CYS A 16 39.09 10.33 17.72
N GLU A 17 38.42 9.56 16.86
CA GLU A 17 37.91 10.08 15.57
C GLU A 17 36.50 10.65 15.68
N ASP A 18 36.19 11.68 14.86
CA ASP A 18 34.93 12.42 14.88
C ASP A 18 33.78 11.58 14.27
N ILE A 19 32.88 11.08 15.11
CA ILE A 19 31.73 10.24 14.74
C ILE A 19 30.68 10.99 13.90
N LYS A 20 30.64 12.33 14.00
CA LYS A 20 29.56 13.15 13.44
C LYS A 20 29.42 13.09 11.92
N GLN A 21 30.53 13.02 11.17
CA GLN A 21 30.47 13.05 9.71
C GLN A 21 29.92 11.76 9.09
N MET A 22 30.17 10.62 9.72
CA MET A 22 29.66 9.32 9.24
C MET A 22 28.17 9.13 9.52
N ILE A 23 27.66 9.65 10.62
CA ILE A 23 26.23 9.59 10.95
C ILE A 23 25.41 10.44 9.96
N LEU A 24 25.88 11.65 9.61
CA LEU A 24 25.19 12.53 8.68
C LEU A 24 25.06 11.94 7.26
N ALA A 25 26.04 11.17 6.80
CA ALA A 25 25.99 10.51 5.50
C ALA A 25 24.94 9.39 5.41
N GLY A 26 24.49 8.86 6.54
CA GLY A 26 23.46 7.81 6.64
C GLY A 26 22.01 8.33 6.59
N PHE A 27 21.79 9.65 6.68
CA PHE A 27 20.46 10.25 6.68
C PHE A 27 20.16 10.94 5.35
N GLN A 28 18.98 10.67 4.82
CA GLN A 28 18.45 11.40 3.68
C GLN A 28 17.35 12.34 4.18
N GLU A 29 17.47 13.62 3.86
CA GLU A 29 16.39 14.57 4.07
C GLU A 29 15.34 14.37 2.99
N VAL A 30 14.09 14.23 3.41
CA VAL A 30 12.94 14.09 2.52
C VAL A 30 11.99 15.23 2.86
N ASP A 31 11.74 16.10 1.90
CA ASP A 31 10.71 17.12 2.01
C ASP A 31 9.33 16.45 2.01
N LEU A 32 8.61 16.60 3.11
CA LEU A 32 7.30 15.99 3.31
C LEU A 32 6.21 17.03 3.04
N GLU A 33 5.76 17.12 1.81
CA GLU A 33 4.56 17.89 1.48
C GLU A 33 3.32 17.08 1.84
N SER A 34 2.57 17.53 2.86
CA SER A 34 1.32 16.87 3.26
C SER A 34 0.25 17.07 2.19
N SER A 35 -0.30 15.97 1.71
CA SER A 35 -1.45 15.97 0.82
C SER A 35 -2.75 15.90 1.61
N ARG A 36 -3.82 16.46 1.06
CA ARG A 36 -5.15 16.43 1.66
C ARG A 36 -6.03 15.41 0.96
N LEU A 37 -6.46 14.41 1.69
CA LEU A 37 -7.56 13.53 1.29
C LEU A 37 -8.87 14.12 1.84
N SER A 38 -9.87 14.28 0.98
CA SER A 38 -11.20 14.76 1.36
C SER A 38 -12.27 13.84 0.81
N GLY A 39 -13.23 13.46 1.65
CA GLY A 39 -14.43 12.73 1.27
C GLY A 39 -15.67 13.47 1.72
N PHE A 40 -16.78 13.33 1.03
CA PHE A 40 -18.04 13.94 1.44
C PHE A 40 -19.22 13.02 1.21
N VAL A 41 -20.23 13.19 2.07
CA VAL A 41 -21.53 12.52 1.94
C VAL A 41 -22.61 13.57 2.18
N ALA A 42 -23.58 13.68 1.26
CA ALA A 42 -24.75 14.52 1.41
C ALA A 42 -25.95 13.65 1.79
N VAL A 43 -26.70 14.08 2.83
CA VAL A 43 -27.85 13.33 3.36
C VAL A 43 -29.01 14.28 3.53
N CYS A 44 -30.20 13.89 3.08
CA CYS A 44 -31.44 14.66 3.26
C CYS A 44 -31.74 14.88 4.76
N LYS A 45 -32.09 16.11 5.14
CA LYS A 45 -32.41 16.47 6.54
C LYS A 45 -33.56 15.64 7.08
N GLY A 46 -34.62 15.45 6.29
CA GLY A 46 -35.73 14.61 6.66
C GLY A 46 -35.39 13.16 6.99
N MET A 47 -34.38 12.59 6.32
CA MET A 47 -33.89 11.25 6.66
C MET A 47 -33.21 11.20 8.03
N ILE A 48 -32.54 12.28 8.44
CA ILE A 48 -31.87 12.34 9.74
C ILE A 48 -32.88 12.61 10.85
N GLU A 49 -33.90 13.48 10.61
CA GLU A 49 -34.91 13.86 11.59
C GLU A 49 -35.96 12.78 11.83
N LEU A 50 -36.37 12.06 10.78
CA LEU A 50 -37.38 11.01 10.82
C LEU A 50 -36.80 9.60 10.82
N GLY A 51 -35.48 9.49 10.59
CA GLY A 51 -34.78 8.21 10.50
C GLY A 51 -34.44 7.60 11.86
N PRO A 52 -34.02 6.35 11.89
CA PRO A 52 -33.59 5.67 13.10
C PRO A 52 -32.32 6.30 13.67
N GLU A 53 -32.12 6.24 14.98
CA GLU A 53 -30.95 6.82 15.68
C GLU A 53 -29.61 6.33 15.15
N TRP A 54 -29.54 5.07 14.66
CA TRP A 54 -28.33 4.47 14.09
C TRP A 54 -27.86 5.10 12.77
N LEU A 55 -28.72 5.89 12.10
CA LEU A 55 -28.40 6.46 10.77
C LEU A 55 -27.20 7.42 10.82
N ALA A 56 -27.08 8.21 11.89
CA ALA A 56 -25.96 9.12 12.06
C ALA A 56 -24.62 8.36 12.20
N GLU A 57 -24.61 7.27 12.96
CA GLU A 57 -23.43 6.40 13.12
C GLU A 57 -23.07 5.69 11.81
N TYR A 58 -24.08 5.23 11.06
CA TYR A 58 -23.90 4.64 9.75
C TYR A 58 -23.24 5.60 8.74
N ILE A 59 -23.66 6.86 8.71
CA ILE A 59 -23.05 7.88 7.83
C ILE A 59 -21.58 8.08 8.18
N VAL A 60 -21.24 8.15 9.47
CA VAL A 60 -19.88 8.28 9.94
C VAL A 60 -19.05 7.05 9.52
N ALA A 61 -19.58 5.84 9.73
CA ALA A 61 -18.91 4.60 9.32
C ALA A 61 -18.66 4.55 7.80
N LEU A 62 -19.64 4.97 6.99
CA LEU A 62 -19.51 5.05 5.53
C LEU A 62 -18.40 6.02 5.11
N ILE A 63 -18.30 7.17 5.78
CA ILE A 63 -17.23 8.15 5.51
C ILE A 63 -15.86 7.54 5.83
N TYR A 64 -15.72 6.84 6.96
CA TYR A 64 -14.47 6.15 7.33
C TYR A 64 -14.07 5.11 6.27
N GLU A 65 -15.02 4.33 5.77
CA GLU A 65 -14.78 3.32 4.73
C GLU A 65 -14.30 3.96 3.42
N ILE A 66 -14.96 5.04 2.98
CA ILE A 66 -14.56 5.80 1.77
C ILE A 66 -13.13 6.34 1.93
N MET A 67 -12.82 6.93 3.09
CA MET A 67 -11.50 7.50 3.35
C MET A 67 -10.42 6.42 3.42
N ALA A 68 -10.70 5.30 4.09
CA ALA A 68 -9.77 4.16 4.20
C ALA A 68 -9.46 3.56 2.83
N THR A 69 -10.48 3.30 2.01
CA THR A 69 -10.31 2.77 0.66
C THR A 69 -9.51 3.73 -0.23
N SER A 70 -9.79 5.03 -0.15
CA SER A 70 -9.06 6.04 -0.93
C SER A 70 -7.61 6.16 -0.51
N LEU A 71 -7.33 6.04 0.80
CA LEU A 71 -5.97 6.03 1.34
C LEU A 71 -5.22 4.77 0.91
N GLU A 72 -5.87 3.61 0.96
CA GLU A 72 -5.29 2.33 0.51
C GLU A 72 -4.85 2.40 -0.96
N VAL A 73 -5.72 2.93 -1.84
CA VAL A 73 -5.38 3.13 -3.26
C VAL A 73 -4.19 4.08 -3.41
N ALA A 74 -4.13 5.16 -2.63
CA ALA A 74 -3.02 6.10 -2.69
C ALA A 74 -1.70 5.49 -2.17
N VAL A 75 -1.73 4.68 -1.12
CA VAL A 75 -0.56 3.98 -0.55
C VAL A 75 -0.02 2.93 -1.53
N VAL A 76 -0.89 2.23 -2.25
CA VAL A 76 -0.46 1.19 -3.21
C VAL A 76 -0.03 1.79 -4.55
N ALA A 77 -0.85 2.67 -5.14
CA ALA A 77 -0.71 3.11 -6.53
C ALA A 77 -0.69 4.63 -6.75
N GLY A 78 -0.59 5.43 -5.66
CA GLY A 78 -0.55 6.89 -5.77
C GLY A 78 0.67 7.38 -6.57
N ASP A 79 0.47 8.40 -7.39
CA ASP A 79 1.51 8.95 -8.29
C ASP A 79 2.39 10.03 -7.63
N GLY A 80 2.09 10.46 -6.41
CA GLY A 80 2.83 11.50 -5.69
C GLY A 80 2.29 12.92 -5.90
N LYS A 81 1.48 13.17 -6.93
CA LYS A 81 0.93 14.53 -7.16
C LYS A 81 -0.31 14.75 -6.27
N ASN A 82 -0.14 15.57 -5.24
CA ASN A 82 -1.18 15.86 -4.22
C ASN A 82 -1.74 14.59 -3.51
N LYS A 83 -0.97 13.52 -3.47
CA LYS A 83 -1.30 12.25 -2.80
C LYS A 83 0.00 11.48 -2.48
N PRO A 84 -0.05 10.49 -1.59
CA PRO A 84 1.10 9.64 -1.30
C PRO A 84 1.75 9.04 -2.54
N ILE A 85 3.06 8.80 -2.47
CA ILE A 85 3.79 8.06 -3.50
C ILE A 85 3.59 6.56 -3.22
N GLY A 86 2.94 5.87 -4.15
CA GLY A 86 2.56 4.47 -3.99
C GLY A 86 3.73 3.50 -4.00
N MET A 87 3.52 2.33 -3.40
CA MET A 87 4.50 1.23 -3.39
C MET A 87 4.88 0.75 -4.79
N THR A 88 3.98 0.89 -5.76
CA THR A 88 4.19 0.53 -7.17
C THR A 88 4.96 1.57 -7.96
N LYS A 89 5.33 2.71 -7.37
CA LYS A 89 6.01 3.80 -8.06
C LYS A 89 7.51 3.78 -7.83
N GLN A 90 8.24 4.19 -8.86
CA GLN A 90 9.70 4.38 -8.78
C GLN A 90 9.98 5.75 -8.15
N LEU A 91 10.89 5.80 -7.17
CA LEU A 91 11.23 7.04 -6.43
C LEU A 91 12.17 7.97 -7.21
N SER A 92 12.48 7.67 -8.46
CA SER A 92 13.32 8.47 -9.35
C SER A 92 12.59 8.77 -10.66
N GLY A 93 12.99 9.85 -11.32
CA GLY A 93 12.44 10.20 -12.63
C GLY A 93 11.06 10.85 -12.58
N ALA A 94 10.69 11.47 -11.46
CA ALA A 94 9.44 12.23 -11.37
C ALA A 94 9.43 13.40 -12.35
N VAL A 95 8.29 13.59 -13.04
CA VAL A 95 8.02 14.73 -13.92
C VAL A 95 6.76 15.43 -13.36
N ASP A 96 6.84 16.72 -13.10
CA ASP A 96 5.75 17.51 -12.51
C ASP A 96 5.15 16.88 -11.23
N SER A 97 6.02 16.34 -10.36
CA SER A 97 5.67 15.61 -9.13
C SER A 97 4.91 14.30 -9.38
N VAL A 98 4.84 13.80 -10.62
CA VAL A 98 4.28 12.49 -10.95
C VAL A 98 5.40 11.47 -11.06
N TYR A 99 5.35 10.43 -10.23
CA TYR A 99 6.33 9.35 -10.21
C TYR A 99 5.92 8.24 -11.18
N PRO A 100 6.85 7.73 -12.03
CA PRO A 100 6.56 6.65 -12.95
C PRO A 100 6.32 5.33 -12.23
N ASP A 101 5.66 4.40 -12.91
CA ASP A 101 5.52 3.02 -12.42
C ASP A 101 6.86 2.31 -12.39
N LYS A 102 7.04 1.40 -11.42
CA LYS A 102 8.18 0.49 -11.39
C LYS A 102 8.12 -0.50 -12.55
N ASP A 103 9.28 -0.91 -13.02
CA ASP A 103 9.39 -2.03 -13.94
C ASP A 103 8.82 -3.29 -13.31
N LYS A 104 7.95 -3.99 -14.05
CA LYS A 104 7.32 -5.22 -13.60
C LYS A 104 8.16 -6.45 -13.93
N VAL A 105 8.43 -7.27 -12.93
CA VAL A 105 9.04 -8.58 -13.12
C VAL A 105 7.99 -9.52 -13.71
N LYS A 106 8.17 -9.99 -14.94
CA LYS A 106 7.22 -10.91 -15.57
C LYS A 106 7.41 -12.32 -15.01
N LEU A 107 6.33 -12.85 -14.43
CA LEU A 107 6.28 -14.24 -13.96
C LEU A 107 5.40 -15.06 -14.88
N THR A 108 5.92 -16.20 -15.34
CA THR A 108 5.18 -17.19 -16.12
C THR A 108 4.67 -18.33 -15.24
N GLU A 109 5.28 -18.52 -14.07
CA GLU A 109 4.93 -19.53 -13.09
C GLU A 109 5.06 -18.96 -11.67
N LEU A 110 4.16 -19.36 -10.78
CA LEU A 110 4.24 -19.07 -9.35
C LEU A 110 4.85 -20.27 -8.62
N ASN A 111 6.16 -20.44 -8.77
CA ASN A 111 6.90 -21.49 -8.09
C ASN A 111 7.98 -20.91 -7.16
N ALA A 112 8.58 -21.77 -6.33
CA ALA A 112 9.61 -21.37 -5.37
C ALA A 112 10.80 -20.67 -6.06
N LYS A 113 11.14 -21.05 -7.29
CA LYS A 113 12.28 -20.48 -8.03
C LYS A 113 12.01 -19.03 -8.47
N SER A 114 10.81 -18.74 -8.98
CA SER A 114 10.44 -17.38 -9.41
C SER A 114 10.31 -16.41 -8.24
N LEU A 115 9.75 -16.87 -7.11
CA LEU A 115 9.66 -16.07 -5.90
C LEU A 115 11.01 -15.86 -5.22
N ALA A 116 11.87 -16.90 -5.19
CA ALA A 116 13.23 -16.79 -4.66
C ALA A 116 14.08 -15.76 -5.42
N GLY A 117 13.87 -15.57 -6.72
CA GLY A 117 14.54 -14.52 -7.49
C GLY A 117 14.21 -13.11 -6.99
N ILE A 118 12.94 -12.86 -6.64
CA ILE A 118 12.51 -11.58 -6.08
C ILE A 118 13.04 -11.40 -4.64
N ARG A 119 13.04 -12.48 -3.84
CA ARG A 119 13.62 -12.48 -2.49
C ARG A 119 15.13 -12.20 -2.52
N ALA A 120 15.85 -12.78 -3.48
CA ALA A 120 17.26 -12.51 -3.67
C ALA A 120 17.53 -11.03 -3.99
N ALA A 121 16.69 -10.40 -4.84
CA ALA A 121 16.80 -8.97 -5.12
C ALA A 121 16.51 -8.09 -3.89
N LEU A 122 15.57 -8.49 -3.03
CA LEU A 122 15.34 -7.84 -1.72
C LEU A 122 16.56 -8.02 -0.79
N ALA A 123 17.17 -9.21 -0.79
CA ALA A 123 18.35 -9.50 0.02
C ALA A 123 19.58 -8.70 -0.42
N GLU A 124 19.80 -8.52 -1.73
CA GLU A 124 20.86 -7.64 -2.27
C GLU A 124 20.71 -6.19 -1.77
N ALA A 125 19.46 -5.74 -1.60
CA ALA A 125 19.15 -4.43 -1.01
C ALA A 125 19.20 -4.43 0.53
N ASN A 126 19.50 -5.55 1.19
CA ASN A 126 19.38 -5.79 2.65
C ASN A 126 17.97 -5.47 3.22
N LEU A 127 16.94 -5.76 2.43
CA LEU A 127 15.53 -5.53 2.76
C LEU A 127 14.74 -6.84 2.88
N ASP A 128 15.43 -7.99 2.77
CA ASP A 128 14.85 -9.31 2.96
C ASP A 128 14.80 -9.66 4.44
N ASP A 129 13.59 -9.70 4.99
CA ASP A 129 13.33 -10.08 6.38
C ASP A 129 12.12 -11.03 6.49
N ALA A 130 11.83 -11.46 7.72
CA ALA A 130 10.72 -12.37 8.00
C ALA A 130 9.33 -11.76 7.77
N ASN A 131 9.22 -10.43 7.62
CA ASN A 131 7.96 -9.72 7.48
C ASN A 131 7.65 -9.34 6.02
N VAL A 132 8.35 -9.90 5.05
CA VAL A 132 8.01 -9.72 3.65
C VAL A 132 6.63 -10.33 3.38
N ALA A 133 5.75 -9.55 2.75
CA ALA A 133 4.40 -9.93 2.41
C ALA A 133 4.15 -9.75 0.91
N VAL A 134 3.17 -10.48 0.39
CA VAL A 134 2.70 -10.36 -0.99
C VAL A 134 1.31 -9.75 -0.98
N MET A 135 1.20 -8.54 -1.51
CA MET A 135 -0.08 -7.86 -1.69
C MET A 135 -0.63 -8.18 -3.08
N VAL A 136 -1.89 -8.57 -3.15
CA VAL A 136 -2.53 -9.03 -4.38
C VAL A 136 -4.00 -8.63 -4.43
N ASN A 137 -4.50 -8.37 -5.65
CA ASN A 137 -5.92 -8.15 -5.88
C ASN A 137 -6.71 -9.44 -5.61
N PRO A 138 -7.83 -9.40 -4.87
CA PRO A 138 -8.64 -10.58 -4.57
C PRO A 138 -9.04 -11.41 -5.80
N VAL A 139 -9.35 -10.75 -6.94
CA VAL A 139 -9.67 -11.46 -8.20
C VAL A 139 -8.47 -12.24 -8.71
N THR A 140 -7.29 -11.62 -8.72
CA THR A 140 -6.04 -12.26 -9.14
C THR A 140 -5.63 -13.37 -8.17
N TYR A 141 -5.87 -13.17 -6.88
CA TYR A 141 -5.60 -14.18 -5.86
C TYR A 141 -6.36 -15.47 -6.15
N TRP A 142 -7.70 -15.39 -6.28
CA TRP A 142 -8.51 -16.58 -6.50
C TRP A 142 -8.29 -17.21 -7.87
N ALA A 143 -8.11 -16.37 -8.92
CA ALA A 143 -7.93 -16.89 -10.27
C ALA A 143 -6.56 -17.54 -10.50
N LYS A 144 -5.48 -16.99 -9.94
CA LYS A 144 -4.12 -17.39 -10.30
C LYS A 144 -3.28 -17.85 -9.11
N VAL A 145 -3.30 -17.11 -8.00
CA VAL A 145 -2.42 -17.42 -6.87
C VAL A 145 -2.91 -18.66 -6.14
N PHE A 146 -4.17 -18.68 -5.74
CA PHE A 146 -4.77 -19.79 -5.01
C PHE A 146 -4.75 -21.08 -5.82
N ALA A 147 -5.09 -21.02 -7.11
CA ALA A 147 -5.09 -22.20 -8.00
C ALA A 147 -3.70 -22.87 -8.12
N ASN A 148 -2.62 -22.08 -7.97
CA ASN A 148 -1.25 -22.61 -8.02
C ASN A 148 -0.68 -22.97 -6.63
N LEU A 149 -1.36 -22.61 -5.53
CA LEU A 149 -0.93 -22.93 -4.17
C LEU A 149 -1.60 -24.19 -3.61
N VAL A 150 -2.79 -24.53 -4.10
CA VAL A 150 -3.53 -25.70 -3.65
C VAL A 150 -2.99 -26.95 -4.36
N ILE A 151 -2.41 -27.85 -3.58
CA ILE A 151 -1.96 -29.15 -4.07
C ILE A 151 -2.90 -30.21 -3.53
N GLN A 152 -3.45 -31.04 -4.41
CA GLN A 152 -4.18 -32.23 -4.00
C GLN A 152 -3.19 -33.36 -3.75
N THR A 153 -3.22 -33.93 -2.55
CA THR A 153 -2.38 -35.09 -2.21
C THR A 153 -2.89 -36.35 -2.94
N PRO A 154 -2.05 -37.37 -3.10
CA PRO A 154 -2.49 -38.64 -3.67
C PRO A 154 -3.68 -39.30 -2.95
N GLU A 155 -3.85 -39.00 -1.66
CA GLU A 155 -4.94 -39.44 -0.80
C GLU A 155 -6.25 -38.65 -1.02
N GLY A 156 -6.22 -37.57 -1.82
CA GLY A 156 -7.36 -36.74 -2.16
C GLY A 156 -7.58 -35.52 -1.25
N ASP A 157 -6.71 -35.30 -0.27
CA ASP A 157 -6.76 -34.14 0.62
C ASP A 157 -6.20 -32.90 -0.07
N PHE A 158 -6.82 -31.73 0.18
CA PHE A 158 -6.30 -30.47 -0.27
C PHE A 158 -5.38 -29.86 0.78
N VAL A 159 -4.10 -29.70 0.42
CA VAL A 159 -3.14 -29.00 1.25
C VAL A 159 -3.08 -27.55 0.77
N ASN A 160 -3.51 -26.63 1.62
CA ASN A 160 -3.33 -25.20 1.38
C ASN A 160 -1.89 -24.84 1.77
N ASN A 161 -0.99 -24.82 0.79
CA ASN A 161 0.35 -24.34 1.00
C ASN A 161 0.31 -22.81 1.04
N ARG A 162 0.98 -22.22 2.06
CA ARG A 162 1.46 -20.85 1.99
C ARG A 162 2.30 -20.72 0.71
N LEU A 163 2.50 -19.48 0.25
CA LEU A 163 3.49 -19.23 -0.79
C LEU A 163 4.74 -20.05 -0.52
N ALA A 164 5.34 -20.61 -1.55
CA ALA A 164 6.44 -21.58 -1.44
C ALA A 164 7.63 -21.08 -0.59
N THR A 165 7.70 -19.78 -0.37
CA THR A 165 8.71 -19.07 0.42
C THR A 165 8.18 -18.60 1.79
N GLY A 166 6.92 -18.85 2.12
CA GLY A 166 6.32 -18.65 3.44
C GLY A 166 5.80 -17.23 3.73
N GLU A 167 5.73 -16.35 2.73
CA GLU A 167 5.23 -14.99 2.89
C GLU A 167 3.74 -14.96 3.23
N ASP A 168 3.35 -13.94 4.00
CA ASP A 168 1.94 -13.63 4.24
C ASP A 168 1.31 -12.98 3.00
N ILE A 169 0.05 -13.36 2.72
CA ILE A 169 -0.71 -12.80 1.59
C ILE A 169 -1.68 -11.76 2.13
N ILE A 170 -1.58 -10.55 1.60
CA ILE A 170 -2.46 -9.42 1.91
C ILE A 170 -3.36 -9.16 0.70
N LEU A 171 -4.67 -9.35 0.89
CA LEU A 171 -5.66 -9.06 -0.15
C LEU A 171 -6.00 -7.57 -0.13
N SER A 172 -5.83 -6.91 -1.28
CA SER A 172 -6.13 -5.48 -1.44
C SER A 172 -6.70 -5.20 -2.82
N TYR A 173 -7.87 -4.56 -2.86
CA TYR A 173 -8.47 -4.09 -4.11
C TYR A 173 -7.70 -2.92 -4.75
N ALA A 174 -6.81 -2.27 -4.01
CA ALA A 174 -5.98 -1.19 -4.52
C ALA A 174 -4.86 -1.70 -5.45
N VAL A 175 -4.48 -2.98 -5.33
CA VAL A 175 -3.50 -3.59 -6.23
C VAL A 175 -4.15 -3.83 -7.60
N PRO A 176 -3.51 -3.41 -8.70
CA PRO A 176 -4.02 -3.68 -10.04
C PRO A 176 -4.17 -5.18 -10.29
N LYS A 177 -5.17 -5.55 -11.12
CA LYS A 177 -5.34 -6.95 -11.52
C LYS A 177 -4.07 -7.47 -12.20
N ASP A 178 -3.84 -8.77 -12.09
CA ASP A 178 -2.67 -9.46 -12.64
C ASP A 178 -1.32 -8.92 -12.18
N THR A 179 -1.30 -8.28 -11.01
CA THR A 179 -0.10 -7.70 -10.42
C THR A 179 0.06 -8.18 -8.98
N LEU A 180 1.29 -8.48 -8.59
CA LEU A 180 1.69 -8.73 -7.19
C LEU A 180 2.63 -7.61 -6.75
N VAL A 181 2.47 -7.13 -5.52
CA VAL A 181 3.41 -6.22 -4.88
C VAL A 181 4.06 -6.97 -3.73
N ILE A 182 5.37 -7.14 -3.78
CA ILE A 182 6.16 -7.97 -2.86
C ILE A 182 7.13 -7.07 -2.11
N GLY A 183 7.08 -7.10 -0.79
CA GLY A 183 7.97 -6.31 0.06
C GLY A 183 7.50 -6.31 1.51
N ASN A 184 8.33 -5.74 2.40
CA ASN A 184 7.94 -5.57 3.80
C ASN A 184 7.11 -4.28 3.96
N PRO A 185 5.84 -4.35 4.40
CA PRO A 185 5.00 -3.17 4.63
C PRO A 185 5.60 -2.14 5.60
N GLN A 186 6.46 -2.56 6.52
CA GLN A 186 7.15 -1.66 7.46
C GLN A 186 8.17 -0.72 6.77
N ASN A 187 8.57 -1.05 5.54
CA ASN A 187 9.42 -0.20 4.71
C ASN A 187 8.64 0.89 3.95
N TYR A 188 7.33 0.99 4.19
CA TYR A 188 6.54 2.13 3.75
C TYR A 188 6.35 3.10 4.92
N PHE A 189 6.62 4.36 4.70
CA PHE A 189 6.36 5.42 5.67
C PHE A 189 5.05 6.11 5.33
N LEU A 190 4.14 6.17 6.29
CA LEU A 190 2.93 6.95 6.23
C LEU A 190 2.97 7.98 7.37
N GLY A 191 3.18 9.24 7.01
CA GLY A 191 3.10 10.36 7.94
C GLY A 191 1.68 10.92 7.97
N VAL A 192 1.12 11.08 9.16
CA VAL A 192 -0.23 11.62 9.37
C VAL A 192 -0.11 12.94 10.10
N SER A 193 -0.68 14.00 9.53
CA SER A 193 -0.69 15.34 10.13
C SER A 193 -2.03 15.59 10.82
N GLY A 194 -2.18 15.07 12.03
CA GLY A 194 -3.40 15.21 12.83
C GLY A 194 -4.44 14.10 12.62
N GLU A 195 -5.50 14.17 13.40
CA GLU A 195 -6.61 13.23 13.33
C GLU A 195 -7.52 13.53 12.14
N MET A 196 -8.21 12.51 11.65
CA MET A 196 -9.25 12.68 10.65
C MET A 196 -10.40 13.46 11.25
N ARG A 197 -10.76 14.60 10.64
CA ARG A 197 -11.84 15.47 11.09
C ARG A 197 -13.04 15.34 10.15
N ILE A 198 -14.23 15.19 10.75
CA ILE A 198 -15.50 15.19 10.03
C ILE A 198 -16.28 16.45 10.46
N ASP A 199 -16.53 17.34 9.51
CA ASP A 199 -17.29 18.57 9.69
C ASP A 199 -18.70 18.40 9.08
N LYS A 200 -19.73 18.83 9.79
CA LYS A 200 -21.12 18.89 9.30
C LYS A 200 -21.47 20.30 8.88
N TYR A 201 -21.94 20.44 7.64
CA TYR A 201 -22.43 21.69 7.08
C TYR A 201 -23.93 21.59 6.77
N THR A 202 -24.72 22.49 7.32
CA THR A 202 -26.18 22.50 7.20
C THR A 202 -26.70 23.54 6.21
N GLU A 203 -25.86 24.51 5.86
CA GLU A 203 -26.22 25.67 5.04
C GLU A 203 -25.83 25.55 3.58
N THR A 204 -24.76 24.79 3.28
CA THR A 204 -24.18 24.68 1.94
C THR A 204 -25.17 24.13 0.91
N LEU A 205 -26.00 23.17 1.29
CA LEU A 205 -27.05 22.54 0.47
C LEU A 205 -28.44 22.79 1.08
N ALA A 206 -28.69 24.04 1.51
CA ALA A 206 -29.94 24.39 2.19
C ALA A 206 -31.15 24.36 1.24
N ILE A 207 -30.95 24.69 -0.04
CA ILE A 207 -32.03 24.69 -1.05
C ILE A 207 -32.45 23.26 -1.39
N GLU A 208 -31.49 22.31 -1.38
CA GLU A 208 -31.71 20.88 -1.62
C GLU A 208 -32.20 20.15 -0.36
N ASP A 209 -32.34 20.85 0.77
CA ASP A 209 -32.69 20.31 2.08
C ASP A 209 -31.77 19.16 2.52
N MET A 210 -30.44 19.31 2.31
CA MET A 210 -29.42 18.32 2.65
C MET A 210 -28.43 18.83 3.70
N ASN A 211 -27.95 17.92 4.53
CA ASN A 211 -26.77 18.11 5.36
C ASN A 211 -25.55 17.53 4.61
N LEU A 212 -24.45 18.28 4.58
CA LEU A 212 -23.20 17.87 3.97
C LEU A 212 -22.18 17.50 5.07
N TYR A 213 -21.70 16.28 5.04
CA TYR A 213 -20.62 15.81 5.91
C TYR A 213 -19.33 15.75 5.10
N ILE A 214 -18.28 16.45 5.55
CA ILE A 214 -16.98 16.49 4.89
C ILE A 214 -15.93 15.94 5.82
N ALA A 215 -15.26 14.86 5.41
CA ALA A 215 -14.09 14.35 6.09
C ALA A 215 -12.82 14.94 5.46
N LYS A 216 -11.84 15.24 6.30
CA LYS A 216 -10.52 15.72 5.89
C LYS A 216 -9.44 14.95 6.62
N PHE A 217 -8.47 14.50 5.87
CA PHE A 217 -7.28 13.82 6.35
C PHE A 217 -6.05 14.43 5.67
N TYR A 218 -5.02 14.69 6.43
CA TYR A 218 -3.76 15.19 5.91
C TYR A 218 -2.67 14.16 6.16
N GLY A 219 -1.99 13.78 5.10
CA GLY A 219 -0.94 12.77 5.21
C GLY A 219 0.02 12.81 4.03
N TYR A 220 1.13 12.14 4.22
CA TYR A 220 2.16 11.91 3.23
C TYR A 220 2.62 10.46 3.30
N GLY A 221 2.94 9.86 2.18
CA GLY A 221 3.43 8.48 2.14
C GLY A 221 4.51 8.28 1.09
N ILE A 222 5.54 7.51 1.45
CA ILE A 222 6.64 7.15 0.57
C ILE A 222 7.29 5.85 1.04
N ALA A 223 7.80 5.04 0.11
CA ALA A 223 8.67 3.94 0.47
C ALA A 223 10.02 4.45 1.01
N LYS A 224 10.53 3.86 2.09
CA LYS A 224 11.80 4.26 2.73
C LYS A 224 13.01 4.02 1.84
N ASP A 225 12.92 3.05 0.93
CA ASP A 225 13.97 2.71 -0.03
C ASP A 225 13.33 2.45 -1.40
N PRO A 226 13.99 2.84 -2.51
CA PRO A 226 13.50 2.55 -3.87
C PRO A 226 13.25 1.08 -4.14
N ASN A 227 14.03 0.19 -3.52
CA ASN A 227 13.95 -1.26 -3.69
C ASN A 227 13.10 -1.95 -2.61
N ALA A 228 12.38 -1.19 -1.76
CA ALA A 228 11.57 -1.76 -0.68
C ALA A 228 10.41 -2.64 -1.17
N PHE A 229 9.94 -2.38 -2.39
CA PHE A 229 8.83 -3.12 -2.99
C PHE A 229 9.15 -3.49 -4.43
N PHE A 230 8.89 -4.74 -4.79
CA PHE A 230 8.95 -5.23 -6.17
C PHE A 230 7.54 -5.43 -6.71
N VAL A 231 7.37 -5.15 -7.99
CA VAL A 231 6.10 -5.32 -8.69
C VAL A 231 6.26 -6.45 -9.70
N ALA A 232 5.44 -7.50 -9.57
CA ALA A 232 5.46 -8.63 -10.48
C ALA A 232 4.18 -8.68 -11.32
N ASP A 233 4.33 -8.98 -12.60
CA ASP A 233 3.24 -9.21 -13.54
C ASP A 233 2.99 -10.72 -13.66
N VAL A 234 1.78 -11.15 -13.32
CA VAL A 234 1.36 -12.55 -13.38
C VAL A 234 0.37 -12.82 -14.51
N THR A 235 0.33 -11.94 -15.52
CA THR A 235 -0.54 -12.13 -16.70
C THR A 235 -0.26 -13.49 -17.38
N GLY A 236 1.02 -13.88 -17.45
CA GLY A 236 1.45 -15.15 -18.05
C GLY A 236 1.24 -16.40 -17.19
N VAL A 237 0.83 -16.26 -15.94
CA VAL A 237 0.58 -17.40 -15.04
C VAL A 237 -0.76 -18.05 -15.39
N ALA A 238 -0.74 -19.38 -15.58
CA ALA A 238 -1.96 -20.15 -15.77
C ALA A 238 -2.87 -20.05 -14.52
N GLY A 239 -4.15 -19.90 -14.73
CA GLY A 239 -5.13 -19.74 -13.65
C GLY A 239 -6.47 -20.36 -13.98
N ALA A 240 -7.41 -20.26 -13.04
CA ALA A 240 -8.79 -20.66 -13.24
C ALA A 240 -9.57 -19.63 -14.06
N ASP A 241 -10.50 -20.08 -14.89
CA ASP A 241 -11.43 -19.21 -15.61
C ASP A 241 -12.37 -18.49 -14.62
N VAL A 242 -12.42 -17.18 -14.70
CA VAL A 242 -13.36 -16.38 -13.92
C VAL A 242 -14.70 -16.35 -14.65
N PRO A 243 -15.79 -16.85 -14.06
CA PRO A 243 -17.12 -16.75 -14.67
C PRO A 243 -17.49 -15.30 -14.92
N LYS A 244 -18.08 -15.02 -16.08
CA LYS A 244 -18.56 -13.67 -16.44
C LYS A 244 -19.90 -13.36 -15.79
#